data_16f2f4fa8855a09d9af0b3a6b9368950
#
_entry.id   16f2f4fa8855a09d9af0b3a6b9368950
#
_cell.length_a   1.000
_cell.length_b   1.000
_cell.length_c   1.000
_cell.angle_alpha   90.00
_cell.angle_beta   90.00
_cell.angle_gamma   90.00
#
_symmetry.space_group_name_H-M   'P 1'
#
loop_
_entity.id
_entity.type
_entity.pdbx_description
1 polymer ?
#
loop_
_entity_poly.entity_id
_entity_poly.type
_entity_poly.pdbx_seq_one_letter_code
_entity_poly.pdbx_strand_id
1 'polypeptide(L)'
;LYDFHGATESYTTEELNFVSLFCQLGKLGDWEHEYFTKNDSDWHVKNLGMVYKFNEHVPAMKIYDRTIYLLQDAGIKISHNEYLAIRNQEGLFDESNKFYFYSGQKETRLRNPLPLIIHQAIQTAQEIEYQAWSSGKAFIQKESKPANASKADKTIRKAKAINVENN
;
A
#
# COMPACT_ATOMS: atom_id res chain seq x y z
N LEU A 1 -7.66 14.80 6.30
CA LEU A 1 -6.93 15.49 5.21
C LEU A 1 -7.88 15.89 4.07
N TYR A 2 -8.76 14.99 3.66
CA TYR A 2 -9.72 15.23 2.58
C TYR A 2 -10.57 16.50 2.85
N ASP A 3 -11.24 16.53 4.00
CA ASP A 3 -12.09 17.68 4.36
C ASP A 3 -11.29 18.95 4.67
N PHE A 4 -10.08 18.78 5.22
CA PHE A 4 -9.22 19.88 5.59
C PHE A 4 -8.75 20.71 4.41
N HIS A 5 -8.48 20.08 3.28
CA HIS A 5 -7.99 20.79 2.10
C HIS A 5 -9.09 21.44 1.25
N GLY A 6 -10.37 21.24 1.57
CA GLY A 6 -11.49 21.87 0.86
C GLY A 6 -11.50 21.62 -0.64
N ALA A 7 -10.96 20.49 -1.07
CA ALA A 7 -10.56 20.26 -2.45
C ALA A 7 -11.49 19.28 -3.19
N THR A 8 -12.71 19.16 -2.72
CA THR A 8 -13.70 18.21 -3.26
C THR A 8 -14.11 18.50 -4.71
N GLU A 9 -13.83 19.72 -5.19
CA GLU A 9 -14.21 20.11 -6.56
C GLU A 9 -13.15 19.77 -7.62
N SER A 10 -11.91 19.46 -7.21
CA SER A 10 -10.79 19.25 -8.14
C SER A 10 -10.43 17.79 -8.41
N TYR A 11 -11.00 16.85 -7.66
CA TYR A 11 -10.90 15.40 -7.87
C TYR A 11 -12.15 14.70 -7.34
N THR A 12 -12.39 13.48 -7.78
CA THR A 12 -13.56 12.69 -7.38
C THR A 12 -13.24 11.75 -6.21
N THR A 13 -14.28 11.25 -5.55
CA THR A 13 -14.12 10.21 -4.52
C THR A 13 -13.58 8.91 -5.10
N GLU A 14 -13.94 8.59 -6.35
CA GLU A 14 -13.42 7.43 -7.08
C GLU A 14 -11.91 7.55 -7.28
N GLU A 15 -11.41 8.72 -7.73
CA GLU A 15 -9.97 8.98 -7.90
C GLU A 15 -9.23 8.86 -6.56
N LEU A 16 -9.78 9.42 -5.47
CA LEU A 16 -9.19 9.30 -4.14
C LEU A 16 -9.10 7.84 -3.69
N ASN A 17 -10.20 7.08 -3.83
CA ASN A 17 -10.24 5.67 -3.45
C ASN A 17 -9.26 4.85 -4.30
N PHE A 18 -9.24 5.08 -5.61
CA PHE A 18 -8.34 4.40 -6.52
C PHE A 18 -6.88 4.62 -6.12
N VAL A 19 -6.47 5.87 -5.95
CA VAL A 19 -5.08 6.18 -5.59
C VAL A 19 -4.73 5.65 -4.20
N SER A 20 -5.64 5.73 -3.23
CA SER A 20 -5.42 5.18 -1.88
C SER A 20 -5.15 3.68 -1.88
N LEU A 21 -5.83 2.93 -2.75
CA LEU A 21 -5.65 1.48 -2.88
C LEU A 21 -4.39 1.11 -3.66
N PHE A 22 -4.08 1.84 -4.73
CA PHE A 22 -3.10 1.40 -5.72
C PHE A 22 -1.77 2.16 -5.70
N CYS A 23 -1.64 3.29 -4.98
CA CYS A 23 -0.41 4.08 -5.01
C CYS A 23 0.86 3.29 -4.63
N GLN A 24 0.74 2.26 -3.79
CA GLN A 24 1.84 1.40 -3.36
C GLN A 24 1.88 0.04 -4.08
N LEU A 25 1.12 -0.14 -5.15
CA LEU A 25 1.06 -1.39 -5.93
C LEU A 25 2.46 -1.83 -6.41
N GLY A 26 3.34 -0.88 -6.72
CA GLY A 26 4.72 -1.14 -7.12
C GLY A 26 5.57 -1.88 -6.08
N LYS A 27 5.11 -1.99 -4.83
CA LYS A 27 5.75 -2.81 -3.79
C LYS A 27 5.37 -4.29 -3.85
N LEU A 28 4.39 -4.65 -4.66
CA LEU A 28 4.04 -6.06 -4.87
C LEU A 28 5.01 -6.70 -5.87
N GLY A 29 5.19 -8.01 -5.74
CA GLY A 29 5.91 -8.80 -6.72
C GLY A 29 5.17 -8.90 -8.06
N ASP A 30 5.70 -9.71 -8.94
CA ASP A 30 5.04 -10.19 -10.15
C ASP A 30 4.59 -11.64 -9.95
N TRP A 31 4.16 -12.28 -11.04
CA TRP A 31 3.68 -13.66 -10.98
C TRP A 31 4.77 -14.69 -10.67
N GLU A 32 6.04 -14.33 -10.84
CA GLU A 32 7.18 -15.24 -10.73
C GLU A 32 8.03 -14.92 -9.49
N HIS A 33 8.08 -13.63 -9.07
CA HIS A 33 9.00 -13.17 -8.05
C HIS A 33 8.34 -12.21 -7.05
N GLU A 34 8.68 -12.39 -5.78
CA GLU A 34 8.38 -11.39 -4.74
C GLU A 34 9.27 -10.16 -4.95
N TYR A 35 8.73 -8.95 -4.74
CA TYR A 35 9.51 -7.71 -4.87
C TYR A 35 10.51 -7.54 -3.74
N PHE A 36 10.15 -8.00 -2.55
CA PHE A 36 11.02 -8.00 -1.38
C PHE A 36 11.29 -9.43 -0.93
N THR A 37 12.54 -9.75 -0.66
CA THR A 37 12.97 -11.01 -0.07
C THR A 37 13.51 -10.77 1.34
N LYS A 38 13.53 -11.83 2.17
CA LYS A 38 14.10 -11.75 3.50
C LYS A 38 15.58 -11.35 3.41
N ASN A 39 15.99 -10.44 4.28
CA ASN A 39 17.39 -10.05 4.35
C ASN A 39 18.21 -11.11 5.07
N ASP A 40 19.24 -11.62 4.42
CA ASP A 40 20.12 -12.66 4.95
C ASP A 40 21.20 -12.11 5.90
N SER A 41 21.37 -10.79 5.94
CA SER A 41 22.37 -10.14 6.79
C SER A 41 21.80 -9.83 8.17
N ASP A 42 22.19 -10.62 9.16
CA ASP A 42 21.84 -10.39 10.56
C ASP A 42 22.24 -8.99 11.05
N TRP A 43 23.34 -8.44 10.52
CA TRP A 43 23.79 -7.10 10.88
C TRP A 43 22.80 -6.02 10.43
N HIS A 44 22.33 -6.09 9.19
CA HIS A 44 21.33 -5.14 8.66
C HIS A 44 20.00 -5.27 9.40
N VAL A 45 19.59 -6.48 9.73
CA VAL A 45 18.36 -6.71 10.50
C VAL A 45 18.46 -6.12 11.90
N LYS A 46 19.58 -6.39 12.63
CA LYS A 46 19.73 -5.98 14.03
C LYS A 46 20.03 -4.49 14.20
N ASN A 47 20.85 -3.91 13.31
CA ASN A 47 21.31 -2.53 13.48
C ASN A 47 20.51 -1.50 12.68
N LEU A 48 19.91 -1.89 11.57
CA LEU A 48 19.17 -1.00 10.69
C LEU A 48 17.68 -1.33 10.60
N GLY A 49 17.21 -2.41 11.22
CA GLY A 49 15.83 -2.85 11.12
C GLY A 49 15.42 -3.33 9.73
N MET A 50 16.39 -3.56 8.84
CA MET A 50 16.16 -3.96 7.44
C MET A 50 15.85 -5.46 7.34
N VAL A 51 14.64 -5.85 7.72
CA VAL A 51 14.18 -7.25 7.71
C VAL A 51 14.06 -7.79 6.29
N TYR A 52 13.78 -6.92 5.33
CA TYR A 52 13.63 -7.27 3.91
C TYR A 52 14.64 -6.50 3.05
N LYS A 53 15.00 -7.07 1.92
CA LYS A 53 15.82 -6.47 0.84
C LYS A 53 15.09 -6.57 -0.49
N PHE A 54 15.47 -5.74 -1.45
CA PHE A 54 14.97 -5.86 -2.82
C PHE A 54 15.39 -7.20 -3.42
N ASN A 55 14.50 -7.80 -4.20
CA ASN A 55 14.79 -9.00 -4.96
C ASN A 55 15.54 -8.62 -6.25
N GLU A 56 16.75 -9.15 -6.42
CA GLU A 56 17.62 -8.88 -7.55
C GLU A 56 17.07 -9.42 -8.89
N HIS A 57 16.11 -10.35 -8.84
CA HIS A 57 15.46 -10.90 -10.04
C HIS A 57 14.36 -9.98 -10.59
N VAL A 58 13.91 -8.99 -9.81
CA VAL A 58 12.92 -8.02 -10.26
C VAL A 58 13.63 -6.77 -10.81
N PRO A 59 13.25 -6.26 -11.99
CA PRO A 59 13.84 -5.05 -12.54
C PRO A 59 13.77 -3.88 -11.57
N ALA A 60 14.90 -3.18 -11.40
CA ALA A 60 14.96 -1.99 -10.54
C ALA A 60 14.09 -0.88 -11.13
N MET A 61 13.08 -0.46 -10.40
CA MET A 61 12.14 0.59 -10.75
C MET A 61 11.77 1.39 -9.52
N LYS A 62 11.50 2.70 -9.66
CA LYS A 62 10.88 3.44 -8.56
C LYS A 62 9.47 2.92 -8.32
N ILE A 63 9.02 2.94 -7.08
CA ILE A 63 7.71 2.36 -6.69
C ILE A 63 6.56 2.93 -7.53
N TYR A 64 6.53 4.25 -7.73
CA TYR A 64 5.49 4.88 -8.51
C TYR A 64 5.56 4.54 -10.02
N ASP A 65 6.76 4.43 -10.59
CA ASP A 65 6.92 4.03 -12.00
C ASP A 65 6.47 2.58 -12.19
N ARG A 66 6.84 1.68 -11.25
CA ARG A 66 6.39 0.30 -11.24
C ARG A 66 4.87 0.19 -11.04
N THR A 67 4.29 1.02 -10.16
CA THR A 67 2.84 1.09 -9.97
C THR A 67 2.14 1.39 -11.30
N ILE A 68 2.59 2.44 -12.00
CA ILE A 68 2.02 2.84 -13.29
C ILE A 68 2.20 1.74 -14.33
N TYR A 69 3.39 1.11 -14.37
CA TYR A 69 3.65 -0.01 -15.27
C TYR A 69 2.68 -1.18 -15.03
N LEU A 70 2.51 -1.62 -13.77
CA LEU A 70 1.63 -2.73 -13.43
C LEU A 70 0.15 -2.42 -13.73
N LEU A 71 -0.30 -1.20 -13.50
CA LEU A 71 -1.66 -0.77 -13.86
C LEU A 71 -1.87 -0.80 -15.37
N GLN A 72 -0.88 -0.32 -16.13
CA GLN A 72 -0.91 -0.34 -17.58
C GLN A 72 -0.89 -1.77 -18.14
N ASP A 73 -0.04 -2.64 -17.59
CA ASP A 73 0.07 -4.05 -17.98
C ASP A 73 -1.25 -4.80 -17.72
N ALA A 74 -1.93 -4.47 -16.63
CA ALA A 74 -3.27 -4.99 -16.32
C ALA A 74 -4.40 -4.37 -17.17
N GLY A 75 -4.10 -3.45 -18.09
CA GLY A 75 -5.08 -2.78 -18.94
C GLY A 75 -5.96 -1.77 -18.20
N ILE A 76 -5.55 -1.33 -17.01
CA ILE A 76 -6.28 -0.37 -16.18
C ILE A 76 -5.95 1.04 -16.64
N LYS A 77 -6.97 1.78 -17.08
CA LYS A 77 -6.83 3.19 -17.44
C LYS A 77 -6.84 4.05 -16.19
N ILE A 78 -5.89 4.97 -16.11
CA ILE A 78 -5.80 5.95 -15.03
C ILE A 78 -6.10 7.35 -15.55
N SER A 79 -6.74 8.18 -14.71
CA SER A 79 -6.97 9.60 -15.01
C SER A 79 -5.69 10.43 -14.85
N HIS A 80 -5.70 11.68 -15.34
CA HIS A 80 -4.59 12.60 -15.10
C HIS A 80 -4.35 12.86 -13.61
N ASN A 81 -5.41 12.97 -12.82
CA ASN A 81 -5.31 13.20 -11.39
C ASN A 81 -4.69 12.01 -10.66
N GLU A 82 -5.14 10.79 -11.01
CA GLU A 82 -4.59 9.53 -10.48
C GLU A 82 -3.11 9.36 -10.84
N TYR A 83 -2.76 9.61 -12.11
CA TYR A 83 -1.36 9.59 -12.56
C TYR A 83 -0.49 10.55 -11.75
N LEU A 84 -0.91 11.82 -11.64
CA LEU A 84 -0.14 12.83 -10.91
C LEU A 84 -0.03 12.50 -9.42
N ALA A 85 -1.07 11.92 -8.81
CA ALA A 85 -1.04 11.52 -7.42
C ALA A 85 -0.08 10.35 -7.18
N ILE A 86 -0.11 9.32 -8.01
CA ILE A 86 0.81 8.18 -7.94
C ILE A 86 2.23 8.65 -8.22
N ARG A 87 2.46 9.44 -9.27
CA ARG A 87 3.78 9.91 -9.69
C ARG A 87 4.47 10.77 -8.63
N ASN A 88 3.71 11.57 -7.91
CA ASN A 88 4.24 12.53 -6.94
C ASN A 88 4.10 12.07 -5.47
N GLN A 89 3.77 10.80 -5.22
CA GLN A 89 3.54 10.28 -3.86
C GLN A 89 4.75 10.42 -2.92
N GLU A 90 5.97 10.42 -3.45
CA GLU A 90 7.20 10.63 -2.67
C GLU A 90 7.41 12.11 -2.30
N GLY A 91 6.56 13.02 -2.79
CA GLY A 91 6.70 14.45 -2.52
C GLY A 91 8.10 14.96 -2.88
N LEU A 92 8.67 15.79 -2.03
CA LEU A 92 9.98 16.39 -2.24
C LEU A 92 11.18 15.48 -1.94
N PHE A 93 10.94 14.27 -1.45
CA PHE A 93 12.00 13.26 -1.31
C PHE A 93 12.52 12.80 -2.69
N ASP A 94 11.71 12.93 -3.73
CA ASP A 94 12.17 12.78 -5.12
C ASP A 94 12.40 14.16 -5.74
N GLU A 95 13.66 14.47 -6.07
CA GLU A 95 14.04 15.75 -6.67
C GLU A 95 13.29 16.08 -7.96
N SER A 96 12.91 15.07 -8.75
CA SER A 96 12.17 15.27 -10.00
C SER A 96 10.76 15.87 -9.76
N ASN A 97 10.25 15.75 -8.54
CA ASN A 97 8.96 16.30 -8.16
C ASN A 97 9.01 17.81 -7.86
N LYS A 98 10.21 18.40 -7.73
CA LYS A 98 10.37 19.85 -7.54
C LYS A 98 9.67 20.65 -8.64
N PHE A 99 9.64 20.12 -9.86
CA PHE A 99 8.89 20.73 -10.96
C PHE A 99 7.42 20.99 -10.63
N TYR A 100 6.77 20.06 -9.93
CA TYR A 100 5.35 20.17 -9.59
C TYR A 100 5.09 20.97 -8.33
N PHE A 101 5.97 20.89 -7.34
CA PHE A 101 5.76 21.49 -6.02
C PHE A 101 6.34 22.89 -5.88
N TYR A 102 7.46 23.18 -6.54
CA TYR A 102 8.17 24.46 -6.43
C TYR A 102 8.12 25.30 -7.70
N SER A 103 7.27 24.98 -8.66
CA SER A 103 7.16 25.80 -9.84
C SER A 103 6.73 27.24 -9.46
N GLY A 104 7.60 28.20 -9.73
CA GLY A 104 7.26 29.62 -9.63
C GLY A 104 6.28 30.09 -10.70
N GLN A 105 6.04 29.25 -11.72
CA GLN A 105 5.13 29.54 -12.82
C GLN A 105 3.77 28.92 -12.54
N LYS A 106 2.73 29.75 -12.66
CA LYS A 106 1.34 29.35 -12.43
C LYS A 106 0.90 28.18 -13.33
N GLU A 107 1.45 28.10 -14.52
CA GLU A 107 1.12 27.11 -15.55
C GLU A 107 1.60 25.70 -15.21
N THR A 108 2.70 25.57 -14.48
CA THR A 108 3.34 24.30 -14.15
C THR A 108 3.00 23.80 -12.75
N ARG A 109 2.33 24.62 -11.95
CA ARG A 109 1.92 24.25 -10.60
C ARG A 109 0.81 23.19 -10.61
N LEU A 110 0.86 22.26 -9.68
CA LEU A 110 -0.24 21.31 -9.45
C LEU A 110 -1.56 22.06 -9.27
N ARG A 111 -2.57 21.67 -10.03
CA ARG A 111 -3.90 22.27 -10.01
C ARG A 111 -4.89 21.56 -9.11
N ASN A 112 -4.57 20.32 -8.72
CA ASN A 112 -5.38 19.59 -7.76
C ASN A 112 -4.52 19.16 -6.56
N PRO A 113 -5.07 19.05 -5.35
CA PRO A 113 -4.35 18.73 -4.14
C PRO A 113 -4.18 17.22 -3.90
N LEU A 114 -4.74 16.34 -4.74
CA LEU A 114 -4.69 14.90 -4.55
C LEU A 114 -3.27 14.36 -4.37
N PRO A 115 -2.25 14.78 -5.16
CA PRO A 115 -0.86 14.37 -4.94
C PRO A 115 -0.34 14.73 -3.55
N LEU A 116 -0.68 15.91 -3.05
CA LEU A 116 -0.27 16.35 -1.71
C LEU A 116 -0.97 15.56 -0.60
N ILE A 117 -2.26 15.31 -0.76
CA ILE A 117 -3.06 14.52 0.19
C ILE A 117 -2.49 13.11 0.32
N ILE A 118 -2.23 12.45 -0.80
CA ILE A 118 -1.66 11.09 -0.83
C ILE A 118 -0.27 11.06 -0.23
N HIS A 119 0.59 12.02 -0.60
CA HIS A 119 1.91 12.14 0.01
C HIS A 119 1.86 12.26 1.53
N GLN A 120 1.05 13.17 2.07
CA GLN A 120 0.90 13.37 3.51
C GLN A 120 0.30 12.14 4.20
N ALA A 121 -0.66 11.47 3.56
CA ALA A 121 -1.26 10.25 4.10
C ALA A 121 -0.23 9.11 4.21
N ILE A 122 0.60 8.91 3.17
CA ILE A 122 1.68 7.91 3.17
C ILE A 122 2.69 8.22 4.28
N GLN A 123 3.15 9.48 4.39
CA GLN A 123 4.10 9.88 5.43
C GLN A 123 3.54 9.63 6.83
N THR A 124 2.28 9.99 7.05
CA THR A 124 1.61 9.76 8.34
C THR A 124 1.49 8.27 8.66
N ALA A 125 1.12 7.45 7.69
CA ALA A 125 1.02 6.00 7.86
C ALA A 125 2.37 5.37 8.19
N GLN A 126 3.44 5.74 7.47
CA GLN A 126 4.80 5.27 7.72
C GLN A 126 5.29 5.63 9.13
N GLU A 127 5.02 6.84 9.61
CA GLU A 127 5.40 7.26 10.96
C GLU A 127 4.64 6.46 12.04
N ILE A 128 3.35 6.22 11.85
CA ILE A 128 2.55 5.40 12.76
C ILE A 128 3.08 3.95 12.81
N GLU A 129 3.39 3.37 11.66
CA GLU A 129 3.94 2.01 11.56
C GLU A 129 5.33 1.93 12.22
N TYR A 130 6.19 2.92 11.97
CA TYR A 130 7.51 3.00 12.60
C TYR A 130 7.42 3.11 14.12
N GLN A 131 6.56 3.97 14.64
CA GLN A 131 6.35 4.11 16.09
C GLN A 131 5.82 2.82 16.72
N ALA A 132 4.89 2.14 16.05
CA ALA A 132 4.37 0.86 16.51
C ALA A 132 5.48 -0.21 16.55
N TRP A 133 6.28 -0.28 15.50
CA TRP A 133 7.40 -1.22 15.42
C TRP A 133 8.48 -0.91 16.49
N SER A 134 8.92 0.33 16.60
CA SER A 134 9.98 0.76 17.54
C SER A 134 9.58 0.61 19.00
N SER A 135 8.28 0.73 19.30
CA SER A 135 7.75 0.52 20.66
C SER A 135 7.51 -0.96 21.02
N GLY A 136 7.84 -1.90 20.13
CA GLY A 136 7.56 -3.33 20.30
C GLY A 136 6.07 -3.68 20.30
N LYS A 137 5.20 -2.72 19.99
CA LYS A 137 3.79 -2.96 19.74
C LYS A 137 3.68 -3.43 18.31
N ALA A 138 3.88 -4.74 18.09
CA ALA A 138 3.53 -5.31 16.81
C ALA A 138 2.10 -4.88 16.45
N PHE A 139 1.89 -4.45 15.21
CA PHE A 139 0.55 -4.39 14.62
C PHE A 139 0.05 -5.84 14.49
N ILE A 140 -0.28 -6.45 15.62
CA ILE A 140 -1.11 -7.63 15.60
C ILE A 140 -2.46 -7.07 15.19
N GLN A 141 -2.78 -7.14 13.91
CA GLN A 141 -4.17 -7.26 13.53
C GLN A 141 -4.68 -8.44 14.36
N LYS A 142 -5.42 -8.15 15.42
CA LYS A 142 -6.29 -9.14 16.01
C LYS A 142 -7.13 -9.62 14.83
N GLU A 143 -6.77 -10.79 14.30
CA GLU A 143 -7.67 -11.52 13.43
C GLU A 143 -9.00 -11.48 14.18
N SER A 144 -9.94 -10.74 13.65
CA SER A 144 -11.31 -10.77 14.11
C SER A 144 -11.72 -12.21 13.89
N LYS A 145 -11.69 -13.02 14.95
CA LYS A 145 -12.23 -14.37 14.92
C LYS A 145 -13.61 -14.22 14.31
N PRO A 146 -13.92 -14.91 13.21
CA PRO A 146 -15.25 -14.86 12.65
C PRO A 146 -16.20 -15.25 13.76
N ALA A 147 -16.98 -14.27 14.21
CA ALA A 147 -18.04 -14.52 15.16
C ALA A 147 -18.97 -15.56 14.48
N ASN A 148 -19.13 -16.71 15.09
CA ASN A 148 -20.05 -17.77 14.72
C ASN A 148 -19.59 -18.86 13.71
N ALA A 149 -18.44 -19.51 13.97
CA ALA A 149 -18.23 -20.85 13.43
C ALA A 149 -18.27 -21.94 14.53
N SER A 150 -19.09 -21.83 15.56
CA SER A 150 -18.93 -22.73 16.71
C SER A 150 -20.13 -23.61 17.09
N LYS A 151 -21.28 -23.58 16.41
CA LYS A 151 -22.36 -24.49 16.75
C LYS A 151 -22.74 -25.50 15.66
N ALA A 152 -22.61 -25.16 14.39
CA ALA A 152 -22.96 -26.06 13.29
C ALA A 152 -21.96 -27.23 13.11
N ASP A 153 -20.66 -26.97 13.30
CA ASP A 153 -19.60 -27.97 13.02
C ASP A 153 -19.52 -29.07 14.12
N LYS A 154 -19.91 -28.76 15.37
CA LYS A 154 -19.97 -29.76 16.45
C LYS A 154 -21.16 -30.73 16.28
N THR A 155 -22.24 -30.29 15.69
CA THR A 155 -23.41 -31.10 15.43
C THR A 155 -23.16 -32.10 14.29
N ILE A 156 -22.45 -31.67 13.25
CA ILE A 156 -22.11 -32.54 12.10
C ILE A 156 -21.09 -33.62 12.48
N ARG A 157 -20.11 -33.29 13.33
CA ARG A 157 -19.14 -34.27 13.83
C ARG A 157 -19.78 -35.32 14.77
N LYS A 158 -20.75 -34.93 15.58
CA LYS A 158 -21.51 -35.89 16.43
C LYS A 158 -22.37 -36.81 15.59
N ALA A 159 -23.05 -36.31 14.56
CA ALA A 159 -23.88 -37.13 13.69
C ALA A 159 -23.06 -38.15 12.85
N LYS A 160 -21.83 -37.81 12.45
CA LYS A 160 -20.95 -38.77 11.77
C LYS A 160 -20.35 -39.84 12.67
N ALA A 161 -20.15 -39.56 13.96
CA ALA A 161 -19.62 -40.55 14.91
C ALA A 161 -20.69 -41.63 15.27
N ILE A 162 -21.97 -41.28 15.28
CA ILE A 162 -23.04 -42.22 15.60
C ILE A 162 -23.32 -43.20 14.45
N ASN A 163 -23.01 -42.82 13.19
CA ASN A 163 -23.23 -43.69 12.03
C ASN A 163 -22.07 -44.67 11.76
N VAL A 164 -20.97 -44.60 12.49
CA VAL A 164 -19.83 -45.55 12.33
C VAL A 164 -19.89 -46.68 13.35
N GLU A 165 -20.68 -46.58 14.40
CA GLU A 165 -20.84 -47.65 15.41
C GLU A 165 -22.02 -48.59 15.13
N ASN A 166 -22.81 -48.40 14.06
CA ASN A 166 -23.95 -49.24 13.71
C ASN A 166 -23.85 -49.94 12.33
N ASN A 167 -22.60 -50.22 11.88
CA ASN A 167 -22.37 -51.11 10.72
C ASN A 167 -21.30 -52.17 11.05
#